data_be359116edeb17ca9861a69d9d7f3e3c
#
_entry.id   be359116edeb17ca9861a69d9d7f3e3c
#
_cell.length_a   1.000
_cell.length_b   1.000
_cell.length_c   1.000
_cell.angle_alpha   90.00
_cell.angle_beta   90.00
_cell.angle_gamma   90.00
#
_symmetry.space_group_name_H-M   'P 1'
#
loop_
_entity.id
_entity.type
_entity.pdbx_description
1 polymer ?
#
loop_
_entity_poly.entity_id
_entity_poly.type
_entity_poly.pdbx_seq_one_letter_code
_entity_poly.pdbx_strand_id
1 'polypeptide(L)'
;ARNSVIVFDFEEALSFEGETGPYLQYTAVRLASIFRKLKERTGRDESDVGPPAGGQPLLPPSLGEAETADFWDLVLTAASLEEEVLRSAAALEFSHLAKFAFLLCQKFNGYYHKYPVLAEPDEGLRGFRLLTVRYIKEQLHCALGLMGIPPPERM
;
A
#
# COMPACT_ATOMS: atom_id res chain seq x y z
N ALA A 1 16.92 19.53 0.07
CA ALA A 1 16.61 19.54 -1.37
C ALA A 1 16.35 20.95 -1.95
N ARG A 2 16.21 22.00 -1.13
CA ARG A 2 15.91 23.38 -1.62
C ARG A 2 16.95 23.96 -2.60
N ASN A 3 18.15 23.43 -2.65
CA ASN A 3 19.25 23.93 -3.47
C ASN A 3 19.73 22.93 -4.54
N SER A 4 19.00 21.85 -4.79
CA SER A 4 19.35 20.89 -5.83
C SER A 4 18.79 21.36 -7.18
N VAL A 5 19.63 21.34 -8.22
CA VAL A 5 19.19 21.54 -9.61
C VAL A 5 18.43 20.27 -10.01
N ILE A 6 17.17 20.44 -10.38
CA ILE A 6 16.34 19.34 -10.90
C ILE A 6 16.38 19.45 -12.42
N VAL A 7 16.95 18.45 -13.08
CA VAL A 7 16.80 18.26 -14.50
C VAL A 7 15.50 17.48 -14.71
N PHE A 8 14.51 18.11 -15.31
CA PHE A 8 13.21 17.49 -15.54
C PHE A 8 13.20 16.77 -16.88
N ASP A 9 13.06 15.46 -16.87
CA ASP A 9 12.87 14.61 -18.04
C ASP A 9 11.42 14.11 -18.07
N PHE A 10 10.70 14.37 -19.16
CA PHE A 10 9.31 13.97 -19.30
C PHE A 10 9.14 12.45 -19.42
N GLU A 11 10.05 11.75 -20.08
CA GLU A 11 9.95 10.30 -20.23
C GLU A 11 10.17 9.61 -18.89
N GLU A 12 11.17 10.07 -18.14
CA GLU A 12 11.44 9.56 -16.78
C GLU A 12 10.30 9.88 -15.82
N ALA A 13 9.79 11.12 -15.82
CA ALA A 13 8.74 11.57 -14.91
C ALA A 13 7.38 10.87 -15.14
N LEU A 14 7.11 10.44 -16.38
CA LEU A 14 5.89 9.73 -16.76
C LEU A 14 6.05 8.20 -16.78
N SER A 15 7.23 7.70 -16.44
CA SER A 15 7.49 6.26 -16.36
C SER A 15 6.63 5.59 -15.28
N PHE A 16 6.20 4.35 -15.56
CA PHE A 16 5.59 3.46 -14.56
C PHE A 16 6.64 2.71 -13.74
N GLU A 17 7.90 3.03 -13.91
CA GLU A 17 9.03 2.48 -13.16
C GLU A 17 9.77 3.60 -12.42
N GLY A 18 10.39 3.28 -11.28
CA GLY A 18 11.12 4.24 -10.47
C GLY A 18 10.26 5.12 -9.56
N GLU A 19 10.86 6.19 -9.02
CA GLU A 19 10.24 7.11 -8.05
C GLU A 19 9.31 8.13 -8.74
N THR A 20 8.27 7.65 -9.41
CA THR A 20 7.39 8.49 -10.24
C THR A 20 5.95 8.53 -9.71
N GLY A 21 5.23 9.60 -10.04
CA GLY A 21 3.81 9.74 -9.71
C GLY A 21 2.95 8.62 -10.31
N PRO A 22 3.11 8.28 -11.61
CA PRO A 22 2.40 7.16 -12.23
C PRO A 22 2.60 5.82 -11.56
N TYR A 23 3.80 5.52 -11.04
CA TYR A 23 4.06 4.30 -10.28
C TYR A 23 3.22 4.21 -8.99
N LEU A 24 3.10 5.33 -8.26
CA LEU A 24 2.29 5.41 -7.05
C LEU A 24 0.80 5.22 -7.38
N GLN A 25 0.32 5.92 -8.40
CA GLN A 25 -1.08 5.83 -8.85
C GLN A 25 -1.41 4.41 -9.35
N TYR A 26 -0.53 3.79 -10.14
CA TYR A 26 -0.70 2.41 -10.58
C TYR A 26 -0.82 1.44 -9.39
N THR A 27 0.03 1.59 -8.39
CA THR A 27 -0.04 0.75 -7.19
C THR A 27 -1.34 0.96 -6.42
N ALA A 28 -1.83 2.20 -6.30
CA ALA A 28 -3.11 2.49 -5.66
C ALA A 28 -4.30 1.87 -6.43
N VAL A 29 -4.31 1.94 -7.77
CA VAL A 29 -5.32 1.27 -8.60
C VAL A 29 -5.23 -0.25 -8.48
N ARG A 30 -4.01 -0.81 -8.40
CA ARG A 30 -3.79 -2.24 -8.19
C ARG A 30 -4.40 -2.71 -6.85
N LEU A 31 -4.17 -1.97 -5.76
CA LEU A 31 -4.78 -2.23 -4.45
C LEU A 31 -6.31 -2.23 -4.54
N ALA A 32 -6.90 -1.21 -5.16
CA ALA A 32 -8.35 -1.11 -5.36
C ALA A 32 -8.89 -2.27 -6.22
N SER A 33 -8.13 -2.70 -7.24
CA SER A 33 -8.54 -3.80 -8.13
C SER A 33 -8.64 -5.16 -7.43
N ILE A 34 -7.91 -5.36 -6.33
CA ILE A 34 -7.99 -6.60 -5.53
C ILE A 34 -9.40 -6.71 -4.92
N PHE A 35 -9.92 -5.63 -4.33
CA PHE A 35 -11.26 -5.63 -3.74
C PHE A 35 -12.37 -5.71 -4.79
N ARG A 36 -12.19 -5.05 -5.94
CA ARG A 36 -13.11 -5.20 -7.07
C ARG A 36 -13.20 -6.66 -7.53
N LYS A 37 -12.07 -7.34 -7.72
CA LYS A 37 -12.03 -8.76 -8.07
C LYS A 37 -12.56 -9.66 -6.95
N LEU A 38 -12.38 -9.30 -5.69
CA LEU A 38 -13.00 -10.00 -4.57
C LEU A 38 -14.53 -9.95 -4.69
N LYS A 39 -15.09 -8.76 -4.92
CA LYS A 39 -16.52 -8.55 -5.10
C LYS A 39 -17.07 -9.34 -6.28
N GLU A 40 -16.41 -9.30 -7.43
CA GLU A 40 -16.79 -10.05 -8.63
C GLU A 40 -16.82 -11.58 -8.39
N ARG A 41 -15.88 -12.11 -7.58
CA ARG A 41 -15.77 -13.56 -7.32
C ARG A 41 -16.66 -14.07 -6.20
N THR A 42 -16.89 -13.27 -5.18
CA THR A 42 -17.51 -13.72 -3.92
C THR A 42 -18.76 -12.95 -3.52
N GLY A 43 -19.06 -11.82 -4.19
CA GLY A 43 -20.10 -10.88 -3.79
C GLY A 43 -19.75 -10.03 -2.55
N ARG A 44 -18.60 -10.28 -1.89
CA ARG A 44 -18.14 -9.53 -0.70
C ARG A 44 -17.48 -8.25 -1.10
N ASP A 45 -17.85 -7.17 -0.41
CA ASP A 45 -17.23 -5.85 -0.57
C ASP A 45 -15.99 -5.67 0.32
N GLU A 46 -15.24 -4.60 0.06
CA GLU A 46 -14.13 -4.18 0.91
C GLU A 46 -14.57 -3.91 2.36
N SER A 47 -15.78 -3.39 2.55
CA SER A 47 -16.38 -3.17 3.88
C SER A 47 -16.59 -4.47 4.67
N ASP A 48 -16.74 -5.61 3.98
CA ASP A 48 -16.89 -6.93 4.60
C ASP A 48 -15.56 -7.54 5.03
N VAL A 49 -14.45 -6.91 4.64
CA VAL A 49 -13.10 -7.27 5.07
C VAL A 49 -12.79 -6.50 6.34
N GLY A 50 -13.06 -7.10 7.48
CA GLY A 50 -12.85 -6.50 8.80
C GLY A 50 -12.31 -7.53 9.81
N PRO A 51 -11.89 -7.08 10.98
CA PRO A 51 -11.60 -8.01 12.06
C PRO A 51 -12.85 -8.80 12.41
N PRO A 52 -12.71 -10.04 12.90
CA PRO A 52 -13.86 -10.87 13.26
C PRO A 52 -14.77 -10.13 14.25
N ALA A 53 -16.08 -10.27 14.06
CA ALA A 53 -17.07 -9.70 14.97
C ALA A 53 -16.82 -10.22 16.39
N GLY A 54 -16.69 -9.31 17.36
CA GLY A 54 -16.46 -9.66 18.75
C GLY A 54 -15.11 -9.23 19.32
N GLY A 55 -14.31 -8.46 18.56
CA GLY A 55 -13.05 -7.88 19.06
C GLY A 55 -11.95 -8.90 19.37
N GLN A 56 -12.08 -10.13 18.88
CA GLN A 56 -10.98 -11.09 18.98
C GLN A 56 -9.79 -10.56 18.18
N PRO A 57 -8.58 -10.55 18.79
CA PRO A 57 -7.40 -10.17 18.05
C PRO A 57 -7.27 -11.10 16.85
N LEU A 58 -7.09 -10.52 15.66
CA LEU A 58 -6.64 -11.27 14.50
C LEU A 58 -5.23 -11.75 14.82
N LEU A 59 -5.16 -12.93 15.41
CA LEU A 59 -3.87 -13.61 15.50
C LEU A 59 -3.49 -13.96 14.06
N PRO A 60 -2.32 -13.54 13.60
CA PRO A 60 -1.87 -13.97 12.29
C PRO A 60 -1.92 -15.51 12.25
N PRO A 61 -2.50 -16.09 11.21
CA PRO A 61 -2.35 -17.53 10.99
C PRO A 61 -0.86 -17.86 11.03
N SER A 62 -0.50 -19.12 11.25
CA SER A 62 0.90 -19.52 11.24
C SER A 62 1.49 -19.24 9.85
N LEU A 63 2.06 -18.04 9.71
CA LEU A 63 2.80 -17.65 8.52
C LEU A 63 4.15 -18.38 8.52
N GLY A 64 4.64 -18.74 7.34
CA GLY A 64 6.04 -19.16 7.21
C GLY A 64 6.98 -18.04 7.65
N GLU A 65 8.20 -18.39 8.07
CA GLU A 65 9.19 -17.43 8.57
C GLU A 65 9.45 -16.28 7.58
N ALA A 66 9.61 -16.59 6.30
CA ALA A 66 9.83 -15.58 5.24
C ALA A 66 8.63 -14.65 5.07
N GLU A 67 7.39 -15.19 5.07
CA GLU A 67 6.19 -14.36 4.96
C GLU A 67 6.00 -13.48 6.21
N THR A 68 6.33 -14.01 7.39
CA THR A 68 6.27 -13.24 8.64
C THR A 68 7.20 -12.03 8.58
N ALA A 69 8.43 -12.21 8.11
CA ALA A 69 9.40 -11.12 7.97
C ALA A 69 8.91 -10.07 6.96
N ASP A 70 8.49 -10.50 5.76
CA ASP A 70 7.99 -9.61 4.72
C ASP A 70 6.70 -8.86 5.16
N PHE A 71 5.83 -9.54 5.90
CA PHE A 71 4.61 -8.95 6.46
C PHE A 71 4.92 -7.83 7.47
N TRP A 72 5.79 -8.11 8.45
CA TRP A 72 6.15 -7.09 9.44
C TRP A 72 6.89 -5.92 8.82
N ASP A 73 7.79 -6.17 7.86
CA ASP A 73 8.48 -5.12 7.13
C ASP A 73 7.50 -4.19 6.38
N LEU A 74 6.48 -4.76 5.75
CA LEU A 74 5.44 -4.02 5.06
C LEU A 74 4.55 -3.22 6.02
N VAL A 75 4.03 -3.87 7.08
CA VAL A 75 3.07 -3.26 8.01
C VAL A 75 3.74 -2.18 8.87
N LEU A 76 4.97 -2.40 9.36
CA LEU A 76 5.71 -1.39 10.12
C LEU A 76 6.06 -0.18 9.25
N THR A 77 6.39 -0.42 7.97
CA THR A 77 6.57 0.70 7.03
C THR A 77 5.26 1.50 6.88
N ALA A 78 4.13 0.83 6.70
CA ALA A 78 2.85 1.52 6.59
C ALA A 78 2.47 2.28 7.88
N ALA A 79 2.78 1.72 9.05
CA ALA A 79 2.51 2.32 10.35
C ALA A 79 3.35 3.59 10.62
N SER A 80 4.48 3.80 9.92
CA SER A 80 5.31 4.99 10.09
C SER A 80 4.76 6.25 9.38
N LEU A 81 3.58 6.19 8.75
CA LEU A 81 2.99 7.33 8.03
C LEU A 81 2.92 8.60 8.89
N GLU A 82 2.44 8.49 10.13
CA GLU A 82 2.31 9.65 11.02
C GLU A 82 3.67 10.31 11.28
N GLU A 83 4.70 9.53 11.53
CA GLU A 83 6.07 10.04 11.72
C GLU A 83 6.59 10.76 10.47
N GLU A 84 6.33 10.21 9.28
CA GLU A 84 6.76 10.83 8.03
C GLU A 84 5.97 12.11 7.72
N VAL A 85 4.69 12.18 8.09
CA VAL A 85 3.89 13.41 8.02
C VAL A 85 4.46 14.48 8.94
N LEU A 86 4.73 14.14 10.21
CA LEU A 86 5.33 15.08 11.17
C LEU A 86 6.73 15.57 10.72
N ARG A 87 7.53 14.65 10.19
CA ARG A 87 8.85 14.96 9.62
C ARG A 87 8.76 15.90 8.43
N SER A 88 7.82 15.62 7.51
CA SER A 88 7.57 16.47 6.33
C SER A 88 7.10 17.87 6.73
N ALA A 89 6.22 17.95 7.73
CA ALA A 89 5.73 19.23 8.24
C ALA A 89 6.84 20.04 8.94
N ALA A 90 7.66 19.39 9.78
CA ALA A 90 8.77 20.05 10.48
C ALA A 90 9.84 20.55 9.50
N ALA A 91 10.14 19.78 8.45
CA ALA A 91 11.11 20.15 7.43
C ALA A 91 10.54 21.13 6.37
N LEU A 92 9.22 21.27 6.28
CA LEU A 92 8.51 21.92 5.18
C LEU A 92 8.91 21.33 3.81
N GLU A 93 9.03 20.00 3.75
CA GLU A 93 9.44 19.25 2.56
C GLU A 93 8.57 18.01 2.36
N PHE A 94 7.86 17.94 1.24
CA PHE A 94 7.08 16.74 0.85
C PHE A 94 7.94 15.56 0.43
N SER A 95 9.25 15.74 0.25
CA SER A 95 10.15 14.68 -0.19
C SER A 95 10.17 13.47 0.74
N HIS A 96 9.96 13.66 2.05
CA HIS A 96 9.86 12.57 3.02
C HIS A 96 8.62 11.72 2.76
N LEU A 97 7.46 12.37 2.58
CA LEU A 97 6.21 11.70 2.33
C LEU A 97 6.20 10.99 0.95
N ALA A 98 6.81 11.60 -0.07
CA ALA A 98 6.96 10.99 -1.38
C ALA A 98 7.82 9.72 -1.34
N LYS A 99 8.95 9.76 -0.62
CA LYS A 99 9.80 8.57 -0.41
C LYS A 99 9.10 7.48 0.38
N PHE A 100 8.34 7.84 1.42
CA PHE A 100 7.51 6.91 2.15
C PHE A 100 6.52 6.20 1.22
N ALA A 101 5.75 6.96 0.44
CA ALA A 101 4.75 6.39 -0.46
C ALA A 101 5.41 5.45 -1.50
N PHE A 102 6.55 5.83 -2.05
CA PHE A 102 7.30 4.98 -2.97
C PHE A 102 7.79 3.68 -2.31
N LEU A 103 8.41 3.76 -1.14
CA LEU A 103 8.87 2.60 -0.39
C LEU A 103 7.71 1.66 -0.04
N LEU A 104 6.57 2.22 0.40
CA LEU A 104 5.38 1.44 0.70
C LEU A 104 4.86 0.70 -0.55
N CYS A 105 4.84 1.37 -1.71
CA CYS A 105 4.47 0.75 -2.99
C CYS A 105 5.41 -0.39 -3.38
N GLN A 106 6.72 -0.19 -3.24
CA GLN A 106 7.72 -1.23 -3.55
C GLN A 106 7.52 -2.47 -2.68
N LYS A 107 7.40 -2.27 -1.36
CA LYS A 107 7.21 -3.36 -0.40
C LYS A 107 5.90 -4.10 -0.65
N PHE A 108 4.80 -3.35 -0.87
CA PHE A 108 3.51 -3.97 -1.21
C PHE A 108 3.59 -4.79 -2.50
N ASN A 109 4.18 -4.26 -3.57
CA ASN A 109 4.29 -4.97 -4.83
C ASN A 109 5.14 -6.24 -4.69
N GLY A 110 6.23 -6.19 -3.91
CA GLY A 110 7.05 -7.34 -3.57
C GLY A 110 6.29 -8.40 -2.78
N TYR A 111 5.57 -7.99 -1.74
CA TYR A 111 4.74 -8.87 -0.93
C TYR A 111 3.65 -9.55 -1.77
N TYR A 112 2.88 -8.76 -2.53
CA TYR A 112 1.79 -9.26 -3.36
C TYR A 112 2.25 -10.22 -4.47
N HIS A 113 3.47 -10.03 -4.98
CA HIS A 113 4.07 -10.94 -5.96
C HIS A 113 4.40 -12.31 -5.36
N LYS A 114 4.93 -12.33 -4.14
CA LYS A 114 5.31 -13.55 -3.42
C LYS A 114 4.09 -14.29 -2.84
N TYR A 115 3.12 -13.53 -2.32
CA TYR A 115 1.99 -14.07 -1.56
C TYR A 115 0.65 -13.69 -2.20
N PRO A 116 0.13 -14.52 -3.12
CA PRO A 116 -1.14 -14.26 -3.79
C PRO A 116 -2.29 -14.17 -2.78
N VAL A 117 -3.09 -13.10 -2.86
CA VAL A 117 -4.19 -12.88 -1.92
C VAL A 117 -5.46 -13.61 -2.35
N LEU A 118 -5.91 -13.37 -3.61
CA LEU A 118 -7.18 -13.90 -4.10
C LEU A 118 -7.14 -15.39 -4.51
N ALA A 119 -5.93 -15.92 -4.72
CA ALA A 119 -5.72 -17.32 -5.08
C ALA A 119 -5.41 -18.21 -3.86
N GLU A 120 -5.31 -17.63 -2.66
CA GLU A 120 -5.08 -18.37 -1.43
C GLU A 120 -6.29 -19.26 -1.11
N PRO A 121 -6.11 -20.60 -1.00
CA PRO A 121 -7.20 -21.51 -0.71
C PRO A 121 -7.65 -21.45 0.75
N ASP A 122 -6.75 -21.22 1.69
CA ASP A 122 -7.09 -21.08 3.11
C ASP A 122 -7.83 -19.76 3.37
N GLU A 123 -9.07 -19.88 3.89
CA GLU A 123 -9.93 -18.71 4.10
C GLU A 123 -9.41 -17.78 5.21
N GLY A 124 -8.80 -18.33 6.25
CA GLY A 124 -8.22 -17.57 7.35
C GLY A 124 -7.03 -16.75 6.88
N LEU A 125 -6.11 -17.39 6.15
CA LEU A 125 -4.93 -16.75 5.58
C LEU A 125 -5.32 -15.72 4.50
N ARG A 126 -6.27 -16.05 3.64
CA ARG A 126 -6.83 -15.12 2.64
C ARG A 126 -7.44 -13.89 3.31
N GLY A 127 -8.25 -14.08 4.35
CA GLY A 127 -8.84 -12.99 5.13
C GLY A 127 -7.79 -12.10 5.78
N PHE A 128 -6.77 -12.69 6.37
CA PHE A 128 -5.63 -11.98 6.96
C PHE A 128 -4.88 -11.13 5.92
N ARG A 129 -4.54 -11.72 4.76
CA ARG A 129 -3.89 -10.99 3.68
C ARG A 129 -4.77 -9.87 3.11
N LEU A 130 -6.09 -10.08 3.01
CA LEU A 130 -7.03 -9.03 2.57
C LEU A 130 -7.08 -7.85 3.54
N LEU A 131 -7.07 -8.11 4.86
CA LEU A 131 -6.96 -7.05 5.87
C LEU A 131 -5.66 -6.26 5.75
N THR A 132 -4.55 -6.97 5.55
CA THR A 132 -3.25 -6.34 5.29
C THR A 132 -3.32 -5.41 4.08
N VAL A 133 -3.85 -5.91 2.96
CA VAL A 133 -4.03 -5.12 1.72
C VAL A 133 -4.91 -3.89 1.96
N ARG A 134 -6.01 -4.02 2.72
CA ARG A 134 -6.87 -2.91 3.08
C ARG A 134 -6.12 -1.85 3.88
N TYR A 135 -5.40 -2.25 4.91
CA TYR A 135 -4.59 -1.34 5.72
C TYR A 135 -3.55 -0.58 4.88
N ILE A 136 -2.80 -1.29 4.03
CA ILE A 136 -1.81 -0.67 3.13
C ILE A 136 -2.48 0.32 2.16
N LYS A 137 -3.64 -0.04 1.60
CA LYS A 137 -4.42 0.85 0.73
C LYS A 137 -4.81 2.14 1.45
N GLU A 138 -5.32 2.05 2.68
CA GLU A 138 -5.71 3.19 3.50
C GLU A 138 -4.52 4.12 3.76
N GLN A 139 -3.35 3.57 4.14
CA GLN A 139 -2.14 4.35 4.39
C GLN A 139 -1.61 5.03 3.12
N LEU A 140 -1.57 4.31 2.00
CA LEU A 140 -1.14 4.87 0.72
C LEU A 140 -2.10 5.98 0.24
N HIS A 141 -3.41 5.76 0.32
CA HIS A 141 -4.40 6.77 -0.06
C HIS A 141 -4.30 8.03 0.81
N CYS A 142 -4.05 7.88 2.11
CA CYS A 142 -3.81 9.00 3.01
C CYS A 142 -2.55 9.78 2.58
N ALA A 143 -1.44 9.11 2.35
CA ALA A 143 -0.20 9.74 1.90
C ALA A 143 -0.37 10.49 0.56
N LEU A 144 -1.02 9.85 -0.43
CA LEU A 144 -1.30 10.47 -1.74
C LEU A 144 -2.23 11.68 -1.59
N GLY A 145 -3.28 11.57 -0.77
CA GLY A 145 -4.20 12.66 -0.49
C GLY A 145 -3.52 13.88 0.11
N LEU A 146 -2.60 13.67 1.08
CA LEU A 146 -1.79 14.75 1.68
C LEU A 146 -0.86 15.43 0.68
N MET A 147 -0.41 14.72 -0.36
CA MET A 147 0.40 15.27 -1.44
C MET A 147 -0.44 15.89 -2.58
N GLY A 148 -1.77 15.82 -2.50
CA GLY A 148 -2.65 16.30 -3.58
C GLY A 148 -2.66 15.42 -4.83
N ILE A 149 -2.31 14.14 -4.69
CA ILE A 149 -2.26 13.15 -5.78
C ILE A 149 -3.47 12.21 -5.66
N PRO A 150 -4.62 12.50 -6.26
CA PRO A 150 -5.76 11.61 -6.20
C PRO A 150 -5.46 10.33 -7.02
N PRO A 151 -5.65 9.13 -6.46
CA PRO A 151 -5.54 7.91 -7.24
C PRO A 151 -6.70 7.85 -8.24
N PRO A 152 -6.44 7.52 -9.52
CA PRO A 152 -7.49 7.34 -10.50
C PRO A 152 -8.28 6.06 -10.21
N GLU A 153 -9.53 6.00 -10.66
CA GLU A 153 -10.36 4.80 -10.47
C GLU A 153 -9.85 3.60 -11.30
N ARG A 154 -9.24 3.87 -12.44
CA ARG A 154 -8.69 2.88 -13.38
C ARG A 154 -7.46 3.43 -14.09
N MET A 155 -6.55 2.56 -14.41
CA MET A 155 -5.42 2.79 -15.31
C MET A 155 -5.33 1.67 -16.31
#